data_1e76c01b7c972cfa6c7acafc26840450
#
_entry.id   1e76c01b7c972cfa6c7acafc26840450
#
_cell.length_a   1.000
_cell.length_b   1.000
_cell.length_c   1.000
_cell.angle_alpha   90.00
_cell.angle_beta   90.00
_cell.angle_gamma   90.00
#
_symmetry.space_group_name_H-M   'P 1'
#
loop_
_entity.id
_entity.type
_entity.pdbx_description
1 polymer ?
#
loop_
_entity_poly.entity_id
_entity_poly.type
_entity_poly.pdbx_seq_one_letter_code
_entity_poly.pdbx_strand_id
1 'polypeptide(L)'
;DVFRPDAPGRFPVLVNRGPYGKDSYVENPHHSVWYFPEHGYVVLSQDCRGRFESEGDYDPLFQESNDGWDTVEWAARQPWSNGRVATTGQSYLAATQYTLATADPLPPHLQTMAPVSASSDFHQSWVYHTGGAMEWGWMVPYAILKGRNTLERAGLSDLLSEMDKYVLEPGNFGQPLTDEWYQHLPLRDWIDRLKEAAPYFHEYFDQELDGPYWWKIGLKQHLQRINMPMFHISSWYDIFLEGALTAFSEISERGATSLAKENQKLLVGPWAHIRPFTEPNTGGCGDIDFGEAAAIELHEHLRRWFDHWLKDEDTGYLDEPSVNIFVMGENQWRQEDEWPLARTHYTKFYLHGDTPANSKNGGGYLSTVPPDDDKPDEYIYDPENPVPTKGGNTLIIPFGVANQSETEARDDVLVYSTPPLEKDTEITGPIKMHLFAATSAIDTDFTAKLVDVHPDGYSQNLQDGIVRARFRTSVA
;
A
#
# COMPACT_ATOMS: atom_id res chain seq x y z
N ASP A 1 7.15 24.57 4.45
CA ASP A 1 6.22 25.65 4.08
C ASP A 1 4.97 25.62 4.97
N VAL A 2 4.35 26.79 5.17
CA VAL A 2 3.20 26.93 6.04
C VAL A 2 2.08 27.66 5.27
N PHE A 3 0.99 26.95 5.03
CA PHE A 3 -0.20 27.46 4.35
C PHE A 3 -1.26 27.75 5.42
N ARG A 4 -1.81 28.97 5.43
CA ARG A 4 -2.71 29.42 6.49
C ARG A 4 -3.95 30.07 5.92
N PRO A 5 -5.08 30.04 6.68
CA PRO A 5 -6.22 30.87 6.36
C PRO A 5 -5.85 32.34 6.27
N ASP A 6 -6.43 33.06 5.33
CA ASP A 6 -6.34 34.52 5.23
C ASP A 6 -7.31 35.18 6.25
N ALA A 7 -7.09 34.87 7.51
CA ALA A 7 -7.90 35.34 8.63
C ALA A 7 -7.05 35.43 9.90
N PRO A 8 -7.37 36.37 10.81
CA PRO A 8 -6.76 36.43 12.12
C PRO A 8 -7.24 35.26 12.99
N GLY A 9 -6.34 34.71 13.81
CA GLY A 9 -6.69 33.65 14.76
C GLY A 9 -5.64 32.59 14.92
N ARG A 10 -6.02 31.57 15.68
CA ARG A 10 -5.24 30.33 15.85
C ARG A 10 -6.06 29.17 15.31
N PHE A 11 -5.42 28.33 14.54
CA PHE A 11 -6.08 27.25 13.82
C PHE A 11 -5.45 25.89 14.19
N PRO A 12 -6.20 24.80 14.07
CA PRO A 12 -5.61 23.46 14.11
C PRO A 12 -4.64 23.27 12.95
N VAL A 13 -3.65 22.37 13.15
CA VAL A 13 -2.58 22.16 12.20
C VAL A 13 -2.64 20.76 11.61
N LEU A 14 -2.52 20.67 10.30
CA LEU A 14 -2.32 19.41 9.58
C LEU A 14 -0.88 19.33 9.10
N VAL A 15 -0.16 18.31 9.52
CA VAL A 15 1.24 18.08 9.14
C VAL A 15 1.30 17.08 7.99
N ASN A 16 2.01 17.46 6.95
CA ASN A 16 2.23 16.69 5.75
C ASN A 16 3.75 16.63 5.48
N ARG A 17 4.36 15.43 5.63
CA ARG A 17 5.81 15.23 5.52
C ARG A 17 6.11 14.20 4.44
N GLY A 18 7.01 14.51 3.52
CA GLY A 18 7.31 13.59 2.43
C GLY A 18 8.67 13.83 1.77
N PRO A 19 9.15 12.87 0.98
CA PRO A 19 10.44 12.94 0.30
C PRO A 19 10.33 13.38 -1.16
N TYR A 20 9.22 13.99 -1.58
CA TYR A 20 8.90 14.23 -2.99
C TYR A 20 9.16 15.66 -3.47
N GLY A 21 9.54 16.56 -2.56
CA GLY A 21 9.66 17.99 -2.82
C GLY A 21 8.36 18.72 -2.47
N LYS A 22 8.41 19.49 -1.39
CA LYS A 22 7.22 20.23 -0.89
C LYS A 22 6.63 21.19 -1.91
N ASP A 23 7.45 21.73 -2.82
CA ASP A 23 7.01 22.67 -3.85
C ASP A 23 6.12 22.03 -4.91
N SER A 24 6.28 20.72 -5.17
CA SER A 24 5.43 19.98 -6.12
C SER A 24 3.96 19.93 -5.69
N TYR A 25 3.68 20.05 -4.40
CA TYR A 25 2.32 20.06 -3.86
C TYR A 25 1.58 21.37 -4.15
N VAL A 26 2.32 22.47 -4.29
CA VAL A 26 1.76 23.79 -4.62
C VAL A 26 1.27 23.85 -6.06
N GLU A 27 1.90 23.08 -6.94
CA GLU A 27 1.55 23.03 -8.36
C GLU A 27 0.25 22.25 -8.63
N ASN A 28 -0.17 21.42 -7.68
CA ASN A 28 -1.42 20.67 -7.79
C ASN A 28 -2.57 21.41 -7.08
N PRO A 29 -3.52 22.02 -7.83
CA PRO A 29 -4.62 22.79 -7.24
C PRO A 29 -5.60 21.94 -6.41
N HIS A 30 -5.57 20.61 -6.56
CA HIS A 30 -6.40 19.68 -5.78
C HIS A 30 -5.69 19.14 -4.53
N HIS A 31 -4.48 19.62 -4.24
CA HIS A 31 -3.73 19.15 -3.06
C HIS A 31 -4.27 19.76 -1.76
N SER A 32 -4.09 19.01 -0.67
CA SER A 32 -4.47 19.40 0.70
C SER A 32 -3.98 20.79 1.12
N VAL A 33 -2.85 21.26 0.59
CA VAL A 33 -2.26 22.58 0.91
C VAL A 33 -3.15 23.75 0.44
N TRP A 34 -4.07 23.51 -0.50
CA TRP A 34 -5.07 24.50 -0.95
C TRP A 34 -6.41 24.31 -0.25
N TYR A 35 -6.89 23.07 -0.18
CA TYR A 35 -8.21 22.76 0.36
C TYR A 35 -8.36 23.13 1.84
N PHE A 36 -7.45 22.68 2.69
CA PHE A 36 -7.62 22.83 4.14
C PHE A 36 -7.47 24.26 4.67
N PRO A 37 -6.59 25.13 4.14
CA PRO A 37 -6.56 26.53 4.57
C PRO A 37 -7.88 27.28 4.33
N GLU A 38 -8.60 26.99 3.25
CA GLU A 38 -9.94 27.54 2.99
C GLU A 38 -10.98 27.06 4.00
N HIS A 39 -10.72 25.94 4.67
CA HIS A 39 -11.58 25.34 5.70
C HIS A 39 -11.08 25.57 7.13
N GLY A 40 -10.20 26.56 7.34
CA GLY A 40 -9.80 26.98 8.69
C GLY A 40 -8.73 26.10 9.34
N TYR A 41 -7.82 25.54 8.56
CA TYR A 41 -6.65 24.81 9.02
C TYR A 41 -5.35 25.47 8.60
N VAL A 42 -4.31 25.28 9.36
CA VAL A 42 -2.95 25.48 8.88
C VAL A 42 -2.43 24.16 8.34
N VAL A 43 -1.87 24.18 7.14
CA VAL A 43 -1.17 23.02 6.57
C VAL A 43 0.33 23.28 6.60
N LEU A 44 1.06 22.37 7.24
CA LEU A 44 2.51 22.34 7.24
C LEU A 44 2.98 21.29 6.22
N SER A 45 3.67 21.72 5.15
CA SER A 45 4.28 20.87 4.16
C SER A 45 5.80 20.87 4.35
N GLN A 46 6.39 19.69 4.59
CA GLN A 46 7.78 19.54 4.96
C GLN A 46 8.48 18.45 4.14
N ASP A 47 9.64 18.79 3.57
CA ASP A 47 10.55 17.78 3.03
C ASP A 47 11.16 16.96 4.17
N CYS A 48 11.19 15.64 4.02
CA CYS A 48 11.90 14.75 4.94
C CYS A 48 13.38 15.09 4.99
N ARG A 49 14.02 14.75 6.10
CA ARG A 49 15.46 14.95 6.29
C ARG A 49 16.26 14.43 5.09
N GLY A 50 17.26 15.20 4.64
CA GLY A 50 18.13 14.83 3.52
C GLY A 50 17.44 14.89 2.15
N ARG A 51 16.25 15.48 2.06
CA ARG A 51 15.52 15.64 0.80
C ARG A 51 15.36 17.12 0.45
N PHE A 52 15.50 17.45 -0.84
CA PHE A 52 15.33 18.78 -1.41
C PHE A 52 16.01 19.88 -0.57
N GLU A 53 15.25 20.73 0.10
CA GLU A 53 15.76 21.84 0.91
C GLU A 53 16.04 21.45 2.38
N SER A 54 15.60 20.27 2.84
CA SER A 54 15.91 19.80 4.20
C SER A 54 17.34 19.31 4.31
N GLU A 55 18.00 19.70 5.38
CA GLU A 55 19.40 19.33 5.69
C GLU A 55 19.51 17.86 6.11
N GLY A 56 20.74 17.37 6.21
CA GLY A 56 21.10 16.03 6.66
C GLY A 56 21.06 14.99 5.55
N ASP A 57 21.12 13.73 5.95
CA ASP A 57 21.13 12.57 5.07
C ASP A 57 19.78 11.87 5.09
N TYR A 58 19.38 11.30 3.96
CA TYR A 58 18.12 10.58 3.81
C TYR A 58 18.29 9.11 4.17
N ASP A 59 17.68 8.71 5.29
CA ASP A 59 17.51 7.33 5.69
C ASP A 59 16.00 7.03 5.80
N PRO A 60 15.39 6.46 4.75
CA PRO A 60 13.94 6.36 4.66
C PRO A 60 13.34 5.55 5.80
N LEU A 61 12.24 6.07 6.35
CA LEU A 61 11.44 5.49 7.43
C LEU A 61 12.09 5.56 8.82
N PHE A 62 13.41 5.34 8.94
CA PHE A 62 14.07 5.22 10.25
C PHE A 62 14.20 6.53 11.02
N GLN A 63 14.17 7.66 10.33
CA GLN A 63 14.25 9.00 10.92
C GLN A 63 12.86 9.61 11.21
N GLU A 64 11.81 9.08 10.58
CA GLU A 64 10.51 9.73 10.49
C GLU A 64 9.78 9.81 11.83
N SER A 65 10.02 8.88 12.73
CA SER A 65 9.43 8.90 14.08
C SER A 65 9.88 10.12 14.88
N ASN A 66 11.20 10.36 14.96
CA ASN A 66 11.78 11.47 15.70
C ASN A 66 11.49 12.81 15.03
N ASP A 67 11.71 12.90 13.71
CA ASP A 67 11.49 14.12 12.96
C ASP A 67 10.01 14.52 12.94
N GLY A 68 9.12 13.54 12.88
CA GLY A 68 7.68 13.76 12.98
C GLY A 68 7.28 14.26 14.37
N TRP A 69 7.86 13.69 15.42
CA TRP A 69 7.64 14.13 16.80
C TRP A 69 8.02 15.60 17.00
N ASP A 70 9.24 15.96 16.60
CA ASP A 70 9.74 17.33 16.67
C ASP A 70 8.89 18.30 15.86
N THR A 71 8.45 17.88 14.66
CA THR A 71 7.61 18.69 13.78
C THR A 71 6.24 18.98 14.38
N VAL A 72 5.59 17.97 14.94
CA VAL A 72 4.28 18.12 15.62
C VAL A 72 4.38 19.08 16.79
N GLU A 73 5.39 18.90 17.64
CA GLU A 73 5.59 19.75 18.83
C GLU A 73 6.03 21.16 18.47
N TRP A 74 6.80 21.34 17.39
CA TRP A 74 7.11 22.66 16.88
C TRP A 74 5.87 23.37 16.35
N ALA A 75 5.06 22.67 15.54
CA ALA A 75 3.83 23.22 14.97
C ALA A 75 2.81 23.64 16.02
N ALA A 76 2.65 22.84 17.08
CA ALA A 76 1.74 23.13 18.18
C ALA A 76 2.06 24.43 18.92
N ARG A 77 3.33 24.81 18.98
CA ARG A 77 3.83 26.00 19.73
C ARG A 77 3.83 27.27 18.91
N GLN A 78 3.49 27.22 17.63
CA GLN A 78 3.52 28.40 16.77
C GLN A 78 2.40 29.39 17.14
N PRO A 79 2.62 30.71 16.92
CA PRO A 79 1.62 31.73 17.29
C PRO A 79 0.29 31.63 16.53
N TRP A 80 0.30 30.97 15.39
CA TRP A 80 -0.88 30.71 14.55
C TRP A 80 -1.57 29.38 14.87
N SER A 81 -0.98 28.55 15.72
CA SER A 81 -1.54 27.24 16.11
C SER A 81 -2.44 27.37 17.34
N ASN A 82 -3.54 26.62 17.35
CA ASN A 82 -4.38 26.43 18.55
C ASN A 82 -3.87 25.32 19.48
N GLY A 83 -2.75 24.66 19.12
CA GLY A 83 -2.14 23.58 19.87
C GLY A 83 -2.67 22.19 19.54
N ARG A 84 -3.61 22.05 18.62
CA ARG A 84 -4.11 20.74 18.15
C ARG A 84 -3.50 20.42 16.80
N VAL A 85 -2.85 19.28 16.70
CA VAL A 85 -2.14 18.85 15.49
C VAL A 85 -2.65 17.48 15.05
N ALA A 86 -2.82 17.31 13.75
CA ALA A 86 -3.01 16.01 13.12
C ALA A 86 -2.01 15.82 11.98
N THR A 87 -1.87 14.59 11.54
CA THR A 87 -1.08 14.26 10.34
C THR A 87 -1.95 13.72 9.24
N THR A 88 -1.59 13.98 7.99
CA THR A 88 -2.30 13.51 6.80
C THR A 88 -1.33 13.32 5.64
N GLY A 89 -1.77 12.64 4.61
CA GLY A 89 -1.01 12.44 3.38
C GLY A 89 -1.05 11.01 2.88
N GLN A 90 -0.62 10.85 1.62
CA GLN A 90 -0.67 9.60 0.90
C GLN A 90 0.72 8.97 0.75
N SER A 91 0.76 7.63 0.64
CA SER A 91 1.98 6.91 0.30
C SER A 91 3.06 7.12 1.38
N TYR A 92 4.26 7.55 1.03
CA TYR A 92 5.31 7.83 2.00
C TYR A 92 4.88 8.86 3.06
N LEU A 93 4.03 9.83 2.72
CA LEU A 93 3.48 10.79 3.67
C LEU A 93 2.57 10.11 4.71
N ALA A 94 1.96 8.99 4.35
CA ALA A 94 1.23 8.13 5.31
C ALA A 94 2.20 7.20 6.06
N ALA A 95 3.25 6.71 5.41
CA ALA A 95 4.30 5.95 6.07
C ALA A 95 4.97 6.75 7.19
N THR A 96 5.20 8.07 7.00
CA THR A 96 5.72 8.94 8.07
C THR A 96 4.79 9.03 9.28
N GLN A 97 3.47 8.84 9.09
CA GLN A 97 2.48 8.81 10.18
C GLN A 97 2.56 7.50 10.95
N TYR A 98 2.61 6.35 10.26
CA TYR A 98 2.74 5.05 10.93
C TYR A 98 4.08 4.94 11.67
N THR A 99 5.18 5.46 11.12
CA THR A 99 6.45 5.50 11.85
C THR A 99 6.39 6.47 13.03
N LEU A 100 5.72 7.63 12.91
CA LEU A 100 5.51 8.54 14.05
C LEU A 100 4.71 7.87 15.16
N ALA A 101 3.74 7.01 14.81
CA ALA A 101 2.94 6.26 15.77
C ALA A 101 3.77 5.23 16.58
N THR A 102 5.03 4.95 16.21
CA THR A 102 5.95 4.12 17.01
C THR A 102 6.70 4.89 18.09
N ALA A 103 6.62 6.22 18.12
CA ALA A 103 7.34 7.07 19.08
C ALA A 103 6.98 6.74 20.54
N ASP A 104 7.94 6.95 21.44
CA ASP A 104 7.79 6.73 22.88
C ASP A 104 8.42 7.88 23.68
N PRO A 105 7.62 8.78 24.29
CA PRO A 105 6.16 8.88 24.17
C PRO A 105 5.69 9.45 22.82
N LEU A 106 4.43 9.26 22.50
CA LEU A 106 3.80 9.97 21.39
C LEU A 106 3.78 11.49 21.62
N PRO A 107 3.80 12.34 20.55
CA PRO A 107 3.73 13.78 20.71
C PRO A 107 2.45 14.21 21.47
N PRO A 108 2.54 14.96 22.58
CA PRO A 108 1.38 15.33 23.38
C PRO A 108 0.31 16.15 22.65
N HIS A 109 0.69 16.89 21.61
CA HIS A 109 -0.24 17.72 20.85
C HIS A 109 -0.84 17.01 19.63
N LEU A 110 -0.44 15.76 19.35
CA LEU A 110 -1.00 14.95 18.27
C LEU A 110 -2.35 14.39 18.68
N GLN A 111 -3.42 14.77 17.97
CA GLN A 111 -4.78 14.38 18.31
C GLN A 111 -5.28 13.19 17.49
N THR A 112 -4.88 13.11 16.22
CA THR A 112 -5.33 12.08 15.29
C THR A 112 -4.39 12.00 14.09
N MET A 113 -4.49 10.89 13.36
CA MET A 113 -3.78 10.66 12.10
C MET A 113 -4.77 10.20 11.02
N ALA A 114 -4.48 10.54 9.76
CA ALA A 114 -5.22 10.06 8.60
C ALA A 114 -4.27 9.55 7.51
N PRO A 115 -3.68 8.36 7.69
CA PRO A 115 -2.81 7.76 6.69
C PRO A 115 -3.61 7.23 5.50
N VAL A 116 -3.16 7.57 4.27
CA VAL A 116 -3.78 7.15 3.02
C VAL A 116 -2.79 6.32 2.22
N SER A 117 -3.18 5.10 1.85
CA SER A 117 -2.43 4.25 0.93
C SER A 117 -0.97 4.02 1.37
N ALA A 118 -0.77 3.47 2.56
CA ALA A 118 0.54 3.06 3.04
C ALA A 118 0.47 1.82 3.94
N SER A 119 1.59 1.11 4.04
CA SER A 119 1.74 0.02 4.97
C SER A 119 2.06 0.49 6.39
N SER A 120 1.57 -0.24 7.37
CA SER A 120 1.97 -0.17 8.77
C SER A 120 3.07 -1.16 9.16
N ASP A 121 3.38 -2.11 8.25
CA ASP A 121 4.48 -3.08 8.36
C ASP A 121 5.44 -2.88 7.17
N PHE A 122 6.64 -2.37 7.46
CA PHE A 122 7.59 -1.99 6.42
C PHE A 122 8.47 -3.16 5.94
N HIS A 123 8.44 -4.30 6.61
CA HIS A 123 8.98 -5.54 6.08
C HIS A 123 7.96 -6.19 5.14
N GLN A 124 6.83 -6.63 5.69
CA GLN A 124 5.77 -7.32 4.96
C GLN A 124 4.78 -6.30 4.41
N SER A 125 4.69 -6.08 3.15
CA SER A 125 3.84 -5.12 2.45
C SER A 125 4.44 -3.71 2.20
N TRP A 126 5.79 -3.60 2.28
CA TRP A 126 6.52 -2.44 1.76
C TRP A 126 7.76 -2.89 0.98
N VAL A 127 8.74 -3.54 1.64
CA VAL A 127 9.96 -4.05 0.97
C VAL A 127 9.76 -5.47 0.46
N TYR A 128 9.03 -6.28 1.21
CA TYR A 128 8.72 -7.66 0.88
C TYR A 128 7.20 -7.89 0.88
N HIS A 129 6.74 -8.82 0.06
CA HIS A 129 5.43 -9.42 0.23
C HIS A 129 5.35 -10.20 1.55
N THR A 130 4.15 -10.39 2.07
CA THR A 130 3.89 -11.18 3.28
C THR A 130 4.52 -12.57 3.25
N GLY A 131 4.74 -13.13 2.06
CA GLY A 131 5.44 -14.39 1.84
C GLY A 131 6.96 -14.28 1.66
N GLY A 132 7.59 -13.13 1.91
CA GLY A 132 9.03 -12.92 1.90
C GLY A 132 9.68 -12.76 0.52
N ALA A 133 8.92 -12.64 -0.56
CA ALA A 133 9.45 -12.25 -1.85
C ALA A 133 9.60 -10.71 -1.89
N MET A 134 10.76 -10.21 -2.35
CA MET A 134 10.99 -8.76 -2.43
C MET A 134 10.04 -8.12 -3.45
N GLU A 135 9.50 -6.97 -3.10
CA GLU A 135 8.66 -6.10 -3.95
C GLU A 135 9.49 -5.43 -5.06
N TRP A 136 10.18 -6.24 -5.85
CA TRP A 136 11.19 -5.81 -6.80
C TRP A 136 10.64 -4.84 -7.85
N GLY A 137 9.42 -5.09 -8.32
CA GLY A 137 8.80 -4.33 -9.41
C GLY A 137 8.61 -2.85 -9.12
N TRP A 138 8.49 -2.45 -7.86
CA TRP A 138 8.35 -1.04 -7.49
C TRP A 138 9.56 -0.50 -6.70
N MET A 139 10.24 -1.36 -5.93
CA MET A 139 11.34 -0.92 -5.06
C MET A 139 12.49 -0.29 -5.85
N VAL A 140 12.87 -0.88 -6.98
CA VAL A 140 13.96 -0.36 -7.81
C VAL A 140 13.58 0.95 -8.50
N PRO A 141 12.46 1.06 -9.21
CA PRO A 141 12.02 2.34 -9.77
C PRO A 141 11.90 3.44 -8.71
N TYR A 142 11.42 3.09 -7.52
CA TYR A 142 11.30 4.03 -6.42
C TYR A 142 12.67 4.48 -5.88
N ALA A 143 13.63 3.56 -5.73
CA ALA A 143 15.00 3.87 -5.33
C ALA A 143 15.67 4.81 -6.33
N ILE A 144 15.48 4.57 -7.64
CA ILE A 144 15.98 5.44 -8.70
C ILE A 144 15.34 6.83 -8.62
N LEU A 145 14.02 6.89 -8.52
CA LEU A 145 13.29 8.15 -8.42
C LEU A 145 13.78 8.99 -7.23
N LYS A 146 13.95 8.37 -6.06
CA LYS A 146 14.48 9.06 -4.88
C LYS A 146 15.97 9.37 -5.03
N GLY A 147 16.72 8.45 -5.63
CA GLY A 147 18.15 8.58 -5.87
C GLY A 147 18.51 9.79 -6.69
N ARG A 148 17.66 10.24 -7.62
CA ARG A 148 17.90 11.46 -8.42
C ARG A 148 18.22 12.66 -7.54
N ASN A 149 17.37 12.98 -6.60
CA ASN A 149 17.60 14.12 -5.70
C ASN A 149 18.83 13.91 -4.79
N THR A 150 19.12 12.67 -4.39
CA THR A 150 20.35 12.35 -3.64
C THR A 150 21.59 12.67 -4.46
N LEU A 151 21.63 12.24 -5.73
CA LEU A 151 22.75 12.50 -6.64
C LEU A 151 22.90 13.99 -6.99
N GLU A 152 21.77 14.68 -7.23
CA GLU A 152 21.75 16.13 -7.47
C GLU A 152 22.37 16.90 -6.30
N ARG A 153 21.94 16.60 -5.08
CA ARG A 153 22.48 17.22 -3.85
C ARG A 153 23.97 16.92 -3.64
N ALA A 154 24.43 15.73 -4.06
CA ALA A 154 25.83 15.33 -4.00
C ALA A 154 26.67 15.89 -5.15
N GLY A 155 26.07 16.51 -6.16
CA GLY A 155 26.76 17.01 -7.36
C GLY A 155 27.26 15.92 -8.31
N LEU A 156 26.62 14.74 -8.29
CA LEU A 156 26.99 13.54 -9.05
C LEU A 156 26.19 13.42 -10.36
N SER A 157 26.24 14.44 -11.20
CA SER A 157 25.45 14.53 -12.44
C SER A 157 25.76 13.44 -13.48
N ASP A 158 26.99 12.93 -13.48
CA ASP A 158 27.37 11.85 -14.41
C ASP A 158 26.63 10.53 -14.05
N LEU A 159 26.52 10.23 -12.76
CA LEU A 159 25.76 9.07 -12.28
C LEU A 159 24.25 9.22 -12.53
N LEU A 160 23.72 10.43 -12.38
CA LEU A 160 22.35 10.72 -12.72
C LEU A 160 22.07 10.42 -14.20
N SER A 161 22.95 10.90 -15.10
CA SER A 161 22.83 10.63 -16.53
C SER A 161 22.99 9.16 -16.88
N GLU A 162 23.75 8.39 -16.11
CA GLU A 162 23.85 6.95 -16.26
C GLU A 162 22.55 6.25 -15.87
N MET A 163 21.96 6.63 -14.74
CA MET A 163 20.67 6.07 -14.29
C MET A 163 19.54 6.38 -15.26
N ASP A 164 19.51 7.56 -15.84
CA ASP A 164 18.46 7.98 -16.79
C ASP A 164 18.40 7.13 -18.05
N LYS A 165 19.47 6.44 -18.43
CA LYS A 165 19.46 5.52 -19.57
C LYS A 165 18.52 4.33 -19.39
N TYR A 166 18.22 3.97 -18.16
CA TYR A 166 17.38 2.82 -17.83
C TYR A 166 15.93 3.20 -17.55
N VAL A 167 15.61 4.48 -17.50
CA VAL A 167 14.26 4.97 -17.25
C VAL A 167 13.62 5.36 -18.57
N LEU A 168 12.49 4.74 -18.91
CA LEU A 168 11.83 4.97 -20.20
C LEU A 168 11.32 6.40 -20.36
N GLU A 169 10.86 7.01 -19.27
CA GLU A 169 10.45 8.41 -19.21
C GLU A 169 11.03 9.08 -17.95
N PRO A 170 12.22 9.69 -18.03
CA PRO A 170 12.83 10.34 -16.89
C PRO A 170 11.93 11.42 -16.28
N GLY A 171 11.74 11.36 -14.96
CA GLY A 171 10.94 12.32 -14.21
C GLY A 171 9.47 11.96 -14.06
N ASN A 172 8.98 10.89 -14.68
CA ASN A 172 7.62 10.42 -14.49
C ASN A 172 7.56 9.33 -13.40
N PHE A 173 6.74 9.56 -12.39
CA PHE A 173 6.51 8.58 -11.32
C PHE A 173 5.76 7.37 -11.85
N GLY A 174 6.25 6.17 -11.56
CA GLY A 174 5.57 4.94 -11.95
C GLY A 174 5.86 4.47 -13.37
N GLN A 175 6.86 5.05 -14.05
CA GLN A 175 7.25 4.55 -15.36
C GLN A 175 8.05 3.26 -15.24
N PRO A 176 7.79 2.30 -16.14
CA PRO A 176 8.56 1.07 -16.18
C PRO A 176 10.02 1.37 -16.51
N LEU A 177 10.91 0.61 -15.91
CA LEU A 177 12.31 0.57 -16.31
C LEU A 177 12.44 -0.29 -17.58
N THR A 178 13.60 -0.20 -18.21
CA THR A 178 13.94 -1.10 -19.32
C THR A 178 14.01 -2.55 -18.84
N ASP A 179 13.76 -3.49 -19.74
CA ASP A 179 13.85 -4.92 -19.42
C ASP A 179 15.19 -5.32 -18.82
N GLU A 180 16.28 -4.66 -19.21
CA GLU A 180 17.61 -4.90 -18.65
C GLU A 180 17.63 -4.78 -17.11
N TRP A 181 16.85 -3.84 -16.56
CA TRP A 181 16.76 -3.67 -15.12
C TRP A 181 15.98 -4.79 -14.42
N TYR A 182 14.91 -5.26 -15.03
CA TYR A 182 14.10 -6.31 -14.42
C TYR A 182 14.65 -7.72 -14.62
N GLN A 183 15.41 -7.95 -15.70
CA GLN A 183 15.94 -9.27 -16.07
C GLN A 183 17.35 -9.53 -15.54
N HIS A 184 18.05 -8.52 -15.02
CA HIS A 184 19.41 -8.70 -14.52
C HIS A 184 19.42 -9.56 -13.23
N LEU A 185 20.22 -10.62 -13.26
CA LEU A 185 20.43 -11.52 -12.14
C LEU A 185 21.96 -11.66 -11.84
N PRO A 186 22.36 -11.82 -10.59
CA PRO A 186 21.53 -11.84 -9.38
C PRO A 186 21.04 -10.43 -8.99
N LEU A 187 19.87 -10.36 -8.36
CA LEU A 187 19.30 -9.09 -7.92
C LEU A 187 20.24 -8.27 -7.01
N ARG A 188 21.10 -8.95 -6.25
CA ARG A 188 22.05 -8.31 -5.32
C ARG A 188 23.09 -7.40 -6.03
N ASP A 189 23.32 -7.56 -7.32
CA ASP A 189 24.21 -6.70 -8.09
C ASP A 189 23.67 -5.25 -8.20
N TRP A 190 22.38 -5.07 -7.99
CA TRP A 190 21.75 -3.75 -7.96
C TRP A 190 22.22 -2.88 -6.81
N ILE A 191 22.65 -3.47 -5.69
CA ILE A 191 23.19 -2.75 -4.54
C ILE A 191 24.35 -1.87 -4.98
N ASP A 192 25.30 -2.43 -5.74
CA ASP A 192 26.46 -1.69 -6.22
C ASP A 192 26.09 -0.58 -7.21
N ARG A 193 25.07 -0.84 -8.04
CA ARG A 193 24.59 0.16 -9.02
C ARG A 193 23.83 1.31 -8.37
N LEU A 194 23.18 1.08 -7.24
CA LEU A 194 22.36 2.07 -6.53
C LEU A 194 23.05 2.71 -5.32
N LYS A 195 24.25 2.28 -4.94
CA LYS A 195 24.90 2.66 -3.67
C LYS A 195 25.04 4.16 -3.43
N GLU A 196 25.28 4.95 -4.48
CA GLU A 196 25.41 6.42 -4.36
C GLU A 196 24.03 7.10 -4.40
N ALA A 197 23.07 6.52 -5.09
CA ALA A 197 21.72 7.05 -5.26
C ALA A 197 20.81 6.70 -4.09
N ALA A 198 20.95 5.49 -3.58
CA ALA A 198 20.13 4.91 -2.52
C ALA A 198 21.01 4.07 -1.57
N PRO A 199 21.87 4.70 -0.76
CA PRO A 199 22.81 3.98 0.09
C PRO A 199 22.15 3.05 1.11
N TYR A 200 20.92 3.34 1.51
CA TYR A 200 20.10 2.49 2.39
C TYR A 200 19.66 1.17 1.75
N PHE A 201 19.69 1.07 0.42
CA PHE A 201 19.09 -0.06 -0.31
C PHE A 201 19.78 -1.40 -0.01
N HIS A 202 21.08 -1.38 0.35
CA HIS A 202 21.82 -2.60 0.73
C HIS A 202 21.24 -3.23 2.00
N GLU A 203 20.76 -2.43 2.95
CA GLU A 203 20.20 -2.93 4.21
C GLU A 203 18.94 -3.75 3.97
N TYR A 204 18.17 -3.43 2.93
CA TYR A 204 16.98 -4.21 2.57
C TYR A 204 17.32 -5.64 2.18
N PHE A 205 18.46 -5.88 1.53
CA PHE A 205 18.94 -7.23 1.23
C PHE A 205 19.58 -7.92 2.43
N ASP A 206 20.21 -7.17 3.31
CA ASP A 206 20.90 -7.73 4.49
C ASP A 206 19.92 -8.04 5.63
N GLN A 207 18.75 -7.39 5.62
CA GLN A 207 17.67 -7.54 6.60
C GLN A 207 16.44 -8.23 5.98
N GLU A 208 16.67 -9.35 5.26
CA GLU A 208 15.60 -10.07 4.56
C GLU A 208 14.57 -10.72 5.51
N LEU A 209 14.91 -10.91 6.79
CA LEU A 209 14.02 -11.46 7.80
C LEU A 209 13.26 -10.36 8.53
N ASP A 210 11.98 -10.61 8.84
CA ASP A 210 11.23 -9.78 9.77
C ASP A 210 11.84 -9.91 11.17
N GLY A 211 12.50 -8.85 11.62
CA GLY A 211 13.30 -8.87 12.85
C GLY A 211 13.48 -7.48 13.47
N PRO A 212 14.38 -7.36 14.47
CA PRO A 212 14.58 -6.14 15.24
C PRO A 212 14.90 -4.89 14.41
N TYR A 213 15.43 -5.03 13.19
CA TYR A 213 15.66 -3.92 12.29
C TYR A 213 14.31 -3.28 11.91
N TRP A 214 13.37 -4.07 11.39
CA TRP A 214 12.05 -3.63 10.93
C TRP A 214 11.10 -3.28 12.08
N TRP A 215 11.24 -3.97 13.23
CA TRP A 215 10.37 -3.75 14.40
C TRP A 215 10.51 -2.35 14.99
N LYS A 216 11.60 -1.64 14.70
CA LYS A 216 11.78 -0.25 15.15
C LYS A 216 10.78 0.70 14.53
N ILE A 217 10.38 0.42 13.30
CA ILE A 217 9.53 1.29 12.48
C ILE A 217 8.14 0.70 12.22
N GLY A 218 7.96 -0.61 12.38
CA GLY A 218 6.69 -1.31 12.18
C GLY A 218 5.72 -1.09 13.34
N LEU A 219 4.46 -0.84 13.04
CA LEU A 219 3.44 -0.51 14.04
C LEU A 219 3.11 -1.66 14.99
N LYS A 220 3.16 -2.90 14.51
CA LYS A 220 2.74 -4.12 15.23
C LYS A 220 3.37 -4.28 16.61
N GLN A 221 4.63 -3.88 16.79
CA GLN A 221 5.34 -3.96 18.05
C GLN A 221 5.00 -2.81 19.02
N HIS A 222 4.29 -1.79 18.54
CA HIS A 222 4.05 -0.55 19.26
C HIS A 222 2.57 -0.23 19.49
N LEU A 223 1.65 -1.13 19.16
CA LEU A 223 0.20 -0.94 19.25
C LEU A 223 -0.26 -0.42 20.62
N GLN A 224 0.38 -0.88 21.69
CA GLN A 224 0.04 -0.48 23.06
C GLN A 224 0.50 0.93 23.44
N ARG A 225 1.07 1.68 22.49
CA ARG A 225 1.36 3.11 22.63
C ARG A 225 0.30 3.96 21.93
N ILE A 226 -0.45 3.38 20.98
CA ILE A 226 -1.45 4.10 20.20
C ILE A 226 -2.63 4.45 21.11
N ASN A 227 -2.78 5.74 21.41
CA ASN A 227 -3.77 6.27 22.33
C ASN A 227 -4.77 7.24 21.67
N MET A 228 -4.78 7.30 20.34
CA MET A 228 -5.56 8.24 19.55
C MET A 228 -6.36 7.55 18.46
N PRO A 229 -7.44 8.20 17.96
CA PRO A 229 -8.17 7.76 16.78
C PRO A 229 -7.32 7.91 15.50
N MET A 230 -7.52 7.00 14.55
CA MET A 230 -6.89 7.05 13.23
C MET A 230 -7.90 6.73 12.15
N PHE A 231 -7.77 7.40 11.00
CA PHE A 231 -8.57 7.15 9.82
C PHE A 231 -7.73 6.50 8.73
N HIS A 232 -7.84 5.19 8.59
CA HIS A 232 -7.12 4.38 7.62
C HIS A 232 -7.83 4.40 6.27
N ILE A 233 -7.14 4.81 5.22
CA ILE A 233 -7.72 4.89 3.88
C ILE A 233 -6.82 4.09 2.94
N SER A 234 -7.42 3.20 2.13
CA SER A 234 -6.71 2.38 1.14
C SER A 234 -7.62 2.02 -0.03
N SER A 235 -7.14 1.16 -0.91
CA SER A 235 -7.84 0.76 -2.12
C SER A 235 -7.64 -0.74 -2.37
N TRP A 236 -8.62 -1.41 -3.00
CA TRP A 236 -8.55 -2.85 -3.26
C TRP A 236 -7.35 -3.25 -4.14
N TYR A 237 -6.90 -2.36 -5.01
CA TYR A 237 -5.73 -2.57 -5.88
C TYR A 237 -4.52 -1.75 -5.43
N ASP A 238 -4.46 -1.37 -4.16
CA ASP A 238 -3.29 -0.72 -3.57
C ASP A 238 -2.28 -1.78 -3.12
N ILE A 239 -1.01 -1.59 -3.47
CA ILE A 239 0.08 -2.46 -3.03
C ILE A 239 0.22 -2.50 -1.49
N PHE A 240 -0.24 -1.47 -0.79
CA PHE A 240 -0.16 -1.34 0.68
C PHE A 240 -1.47 -1.68 1.40
N LEU A 241 -2.47 -2.23 0.70
CA LEU A 241 -3.78 -2.55 1.27
C LEU A 241 -3.68 -3.36 2.57
N GLU A 242 -2.87 -4.42 2.59
CA GLU A 242 -2.75 -5.32 3.74
C GLU A 242 -2.32 -4.58 5.00
N GLY A 243 -1.34 -3.66 4.88
CA GLY A 243 -0.86 -2.88 6.01
C GLY A 243 -1.90 -1.93 6.60
N ALA A 244 -2.74 -1.32 5.77
CA ALA A 244 -3.84 -0.46 6.23
C ALA A 244 -4.95 -1.26 6.94
N LEU A 245 -5.35 -2.41 6.37
CA LEU A 245 -6.34 -3.31 6.98
C LEU A 245 -5.84 -3.88 8.32
N THR A 246 -4.57 -4.27 8.38
CA THR A 246 -3.92 -4.78 9.60
C THR A 246 -3.86 -3.70 10.66
N ALA A 247 -3.45 -2.47 10.33
CA ALA A 247 -3.40 -1.36 11.28
C ALA A 247 -4.76 -1.08 11.90
N PHE A 248 -5.82 -0.98 11.08
CA PHE A 248 -7.18 -0.79 11.57
C PHE A 248 -7.59 -1.88 12.54
N SER A 249 -7.46 -3.16 12.15
CA SER A 249 -7.91 -4.29 12.95
C SER A 249 -7.12 -4.42 14.26
N GLU A 250 -5.79 -4.33 14.19
CA GLU A 250 -4.94 -4.51 15.36
C GLU A 250 -5.03 -3.34 16.36
N ILE A 251 -5.20 -2.10 15.89
CA ILE A 251 -5.39 -0.96 16.80
C ILE A 251 -6.77 -1.04 17.47
N SER A 252 -7.81 -1.40 16.73
CA SER A 252 -9.16 -1.60 17.29
C SER A 252 -9.19 -2.66 18.39
N GLU A 253 -8.36 -3.70 18.29
CA GLU A 253 -8.26 -4.75 19.28
C GLU A 253 -7.29 -4.39 20.43
N ARG A 254 -6.10 -3.86 20.10
CA ARG A 254 -4.93 -3.83 20.99
C ARG A 254 -4.41 -2.43 21.30
N GLY A 255 -5.05 -1.36 20.83
CA GLY A 255 -4.68 0.02 21.12
C GLY A 255 -4.63 0.31 22.64
N ALA A 256 -3.88 1.35 23.05
CA ALA A 256 -3.60 1.64 24.44
C ALA A 256 -4.82 2.07 25.27
N THR A 257 -5.81 2.70 24.64
CA THR A 257 -6.96 3.32 25.30
C THR A 257 -8.27 2.95 24.64
N SER A 258 -9.40 3.07 25.36
CA SER A 258 -10.74 2.95 24.76
C SER A 258 -10.92 3.96 23.63
N LEU A 259 -10.41 5.17 23.78
CA LEU A 259 -10.44 6.19 22.71
C LEU A 259 -9.82 5.67 21.41
N ALA A 260 -8.64 5.05 21.49
CA ALA A 260 -7.98 4.47 20.31
C ALA A 260 -8.75 3.28 19.74
N LYS A 261 -9.19 2.35 20.60
CA LYS A 261 -9.85 1.11 20.16
C LYS A 261 -11.19 1.34 19.49
N GLU A 262 -11.99 2.24 20.05
CA GLU A 262 -13.38 2.46 19.67
C GLU A 262 -13.54 3.48 18.54
N ASN A 263 -12.47 4.21 18.19
CA ASN A 263 -12.52 5.29 17.22
C ASN A 263 -11.51 5.14 16.06
N GLN A 264 -11.28 3.91 15.63
CA GLN A 264 -10.62 3.66 14.34
C GLN A 264 -11.65 3.75 13.21
N LYS A 265 -11.26 4.30 12.07
CA LYS A 265 -12.08 4.37 10.87
C LYS A 265 -11.33 3.76 9.69
N LEU A 266 -12.03 3.03 8.83
CA LEU A 266 -11.49 2.40 7.63
C LEU A 266 -12.32 2.77 6.41
N LEU A 267 -11.66 3.18 5.34
CA LEU A 267 -12.27 3.41 4.04
C LEU A 267 -11.45 2.69 2.97
N VAL A 268 -12.09 1.80 2.20
CA VAL A 268 -11.43 1.06 1.11
C VAL A 268 -12.23 1.21 -0.18
N GLY A 269 -11.63 1.89 -1.16
CA GLY A 269 -12.24 2.10 -2.47
C GLY A 269 -11.74 1.12 -3.55
N PRO A 270 -12.34 1.13 -4.75
CA PRO A 270 -11.97 0.23 -5.84
C PRO A 270 -10.79 0.76 -6.68
N TRP A 271 -9.95 1.57 -6.09
CA TRP A 271 -8.86 2.27 -6.78
C TRP A 271 -7.54 1.48 -6.72
N ALA A 272 -6.54 2.00 -7.42
CA ALA A 272 -5.13 1.67 -7.22
C ALA A 272 -4.45 2.74 -6.33
N HIS A 273 -3.16 2.56 -6.05
CA HIS A 273 -2.39 3.37 -5.12
C HIS A 273 -2.52 4.89 -5.29
N ILE A 274 -2.54 5.40 -6.53
CA ILE A 274 -2.42 6.85 -6.79
C ILE A 274 -3.78 7.57 -6.77
N ARG A 275 -4.88 6.86 -6.93
CA ARG A 275 -6.19 7.43 -7.30
C ARG A 275 -6.97 8.20 -6.23
N PRO A 276 -6.87 7.97 -4.92
CA PRO A 276 -7.69 8.71 -3.97
C PRO A 276 -7.48 10.23 -3.99
N PHE A 277 -6.30 10.73 -4.46
CA PHE A 277 -5.97 12.15 -4.47
C PHE A 277 -5.71 12.77 -5.85
N THR A 278 -5.60 11.97 -6.90
CA THR A 278 -5.04 12.43 -8.18
C THR A 278 -6.05 12.84 -9.19
N GLU A 279 -7.12 13.29 -8.99
CA GLU A 279 -8.06 13.88 -9.94
C GLU A 279 -9.52 13.63 -9.56
N PRO A 280 -10.40 14.52 -10.03
CA PRO A 280 -11.79 14.22 -9.97
C PRO A 280 -12.01 12.90 -10.70
N ASN A 281 -12.07 11.91 -9.95
CA ASN A 281 -12.75 10.67 -10.06
C ASN A 281 -13.09 10.22 -11.47
N THR A 282 -12.16 9.48 -12.02
CA THR A 282 -12.59 8.41 -12.88
C THR A 282 -12.77 7.18 -11.99
N GLY A 283 -13.91 6.54 -11.98
CA GLY A 283 -14.13 5.26 -11.27
C GLY A 283 -13.30 4.11 -11.83
N GLY A 284 -12.38 4.39 -12.77
CA GLY A 284 -11.58 3.42 -13.49
C GLY A 284 -10.37 2.93 -12.69
N CYS A 285 -10.13 1.61 -12.73
CA CYS A 285 -8.92 1.00 -12.20
C CYS A 285 -8.49 -0.15 -13.14
N GLY A 286 -7.47 0.11 -13.97
CA GLY A 286 -7.10 -0.83 -15.03
C GLY A 286 -8.14 -0.88 -16.14
N ASP A 287 -8.55 -2.09 -16.53
CA ASP A 287 -9.49 -2.32 -17.63
C ASP A 287 -10.97 -1.99 -17.29
N ILE A 288 -11.31 -1.76 -16.01
CA ILE A 288 -12.69 -1.55 -15.57
C ILE A 288 -12.89 -0.14 -15.02
N ASP A 289 -14.04 0.44 -15.39
CA ASP A 289 -14.60 1.63 -14.77
C ASP A 289 -15.74 1.21 -13.82
N PHE A 290 -15.57 1.50 -12.53
CA PHE A 290 -16.55 1.17 -11.47
C PHE A 290 -17.67 2.22 -11.36
N GLY A 291 -17.68 3.23 -12.23
CA GLY A 291 -18.72 4.25 -12.34
C GLY A 291 -18.61 5.40 -11.33
N GLU A 292 -19.59 6.31 -11.42
CA GLU A 292 -19.63 7.52 -10.58
C GLU A 292 -19.66 7.23 -9.07
N ALA A 293 -20.21 6.08 -8.66
CA ALA A 293 -20.25 5.70 -7.25
C ALA A 293 -18.85 5.46 -6.66
N ALA A 294 -17.88 5.06 -7.49
CA ALA A 294 -16.49 4.89 -7.07
C ALA A 294 -15.75 6.22 -6.86
N ALA A 295 -16.35 7.30 -7.32
CA ALA A 295 -15.84 8.64 -7.24
C ALA A 295 -16.25 9.31 -5.90
N ILE A 296 -15.30 9.62 -5.02
CA ILE A 296 -15.55 10.33 -3.76
C ILE A 296 -14.70 11.59 -3.65
N GLU A 297 -15.21 12.55 -2.90
CA GLU A 297 -14.45 13.72 -2.48
C GLU A 297 -13.69 13.40 -1.19
N LEU A 298 -12.49 12.82 -1.33
CA LEU A 298 -11.71 12.35 -0.19
C LEU A 298 -11.39 13.45 0.81
N HIS A 299 -11.13 14.70 0.35
CA HIS A 299 -10.89 15.82 1.25
C HIS A 299 -12.11 16.14 2.12
N GLU A 300 -13.33 15.90 1.65
CA GLU A 300 -14.54 16.08 2.46
C GLU A 300 -14.64 15.04 3.57
N HIS A 301 -14.31 13.78 3.31
CA HIS A 301 -14.22 12.75 4.34
C HIS A 301 -13.15 13.09 5.39
N LEU A 302 -11.96 13.52 4.94
CA LEU A 302 -10.89 13.97 5.82
C LEU A 302 -11.28 15.20 6.62
N ARG A 303 -11.98 16.19 6.01
CA ARG A 303 -12.45 17.40 6.66
C ARG A 303 -13.43 17.06 7.78
N ARG A 304 -14.44 16.23 7.54
CA ARG A 304 -15.42 15.80 8.55
C ARG A 304 -14.72 15.10 9.73
N TRP A 305 -13.69 14.28 9.44
CA TRP A 305 -12.86 13.65 10.46
C TRP A 305 -12.08 14.66 11.29
N PHE A 306 -11.38 15.59 10.64
CA PHE A 306 -10.57 16.59 11.34
C PHE A 306 -11.42 17.67 12.03
N ASP A 307 -12.54 18.08 11.48
CA ASP A 307 -13.46 19.01 12.14
C ASP A 307 -13.94 18.46 13.50
N HIS A 308 -14.22 17.16 13.55
CA HIS A 308 -14.57 16.50 14.81
C HIS A 308 -13.39 16.52 15.81
N TRP A 309 -12.23 15.99 15.42
CA TRP A 309 -11.12 15.77 16.37
C TRP A 309 -10.31 17.03 16.71
N LEU A 310 -10.27 18.01 15.84
CA LEU A 310 -9.44 19.21 15.98
C LEU A 310 -10.23 20.47 16.30
N LYS A 311 -11.55 20.50 16.01
CA LYS A 311 -12.41 21.67 16.24
C LYS A 311 -13.56 21.40 17.20
N ASP A 312 -13.73 20.15 17.68
CA ASP A 312 -14.85 19.68 18.51
C ASP A 312 -16.23 19.89 17.82
N GLU A 313 -16.28 19.80 16.50
CA GLU A 313 -17.51 19.92 15.74
C GLU A 313 -18.22 18.56 15.65
N ASP A 314 -19.54 18.56 15.84
CA ASP A 314 -20.36 17.37 15.60
C ASP A 314 -20.65 17.29 14.09
N THR A 315 -19.87 16.44 13.40
CA THR A 315 -19.99 16.24 11.96
C THR A 315 -20.88 15.03 11.60
N GLY A 316 -21.38 14.30 12.60
CA GLY A 316 -22.08 13.05 12.43
C GLY A 316 -21.19 11.91 11.87
N TYR A 317 -19.90 12.15 11.66
CA TYR A 317 -19.00 11.18 11.02
C TYR A 317 -18.70 9.97 11.92
N LEU A 318 -18.71 10.16 13.23
CA LEU A 318 -18.52 9.06 14.19
C LEU A 318 -19.80 8.24 14.44
N ASP A 319 -20.97 8.76 14.07
CA ASP A 319 -22.23 8.02 14.13
C ASP A 319 -22.36 7.00 12.98
N GLU A 320 -21.55 7.18 11.92
CA GLU A 320 -21.47 6.21 10.84
C GLU A 320 -20.64 4.99 11.26
N PRO A 321 -20.95 3.78 10.77
CA PRO A 321 -20.16 2.58 11.01
C PRO A 321 -18.66 2.78 10.75
N SER A 322 -17.83 2.05 11.49
CA SER A 322 -16.37 2.26 11.48
C SER A 322 -15.68 1.88 10.16
N VAL A 323 -16.32 1.08 9.34
CA VAL A 323 -15.77 0.57 8.09
C VAL A 323 -16.67 0.98 6.92
N ASN A 324 -16.08 1.53 5.88
CA ASN A 324 -16.75 1.83 4.62
C ASN A 324 -15.95 1.21 3.47
N ILE A 325 -16.53 0.21 2.81
CA ILE A 325 -15.90 -0.54 1.72
C ILE A 325 -16.71 -0.43 0.44
N PHE A 326 -16.02 -0.37 -0.68
CA PHE A 326 -16.66 -0.45 -1.99
C PHE A 326 -16.77 -1.91 -2.44
N VAL A 327 -17.97 -2.38 -2.69
CA VAL A 327 -18.25 -3.73 -3.20
C VAL A 327 -18.19 -3.68 -4.73
N MET A 328 -17.12 -4.21 -5.28
CA MET A 328 -16.92 -4.30 -6.73
C MET A 328 -17.90 -5.32 -7.32
N GLY A 329 -18.37 -5.11 -8.54
CA GLY A 329 -19.41 -5.90 -9.18
C GLY A 329 -20.80 -5.34 -8.91
N GLU A 330 -21.17 -5.11 -7.64
CA GLU A 330 -22.35 -4.32 -7.28
C GLU A 330 -22.13 -2.82 -7.49
N ASN A 331 -20.85 -2.39 -7.44
CA ASN A 331 -20.42 -1.02 -7.59
C ASN A 331 -21.10 -0.06 -6.60
N GLN A 332 -21.11 -0.44 -5.35
CA GLN A 332 -21.73 0.34 -4.28
C GLN A 332 -20.86 0.38 -3.03
N TRP A 333 -20.90 1.51 -2.32
CA TRP A 333 -20.37 1.65 -0.98
C TRP A 333 -21.24 0.91 0.03
N ARG A 334 -20.59 0.23 0.96
CA ARG A 334 -21.25 -0.49 2.04
C ARG A 334 -20.57 -0.18 3.37
N GLN A 335 -21.38 0.20 4.33
CA GLN A 335 -20.96 0.46 5.69
C GLN A 335 -21.02 -0.81 6.53
N GLU A 336 -19.99 -1.04 7.33
CA GLU A 336 -19.80 -2.20 8.19
C GLU A 336 -19.26 -1.78 9.55
N ASP A 337 -19.55 -2.56 10.58
CA ASP A 337 -19.13 -2.26 11.94
C ASP A 337 -17.70 -2.74 12.26
N GLU A 338 -17.17 -3.66 11.46
CA GLU A 338 -15.90 -4.33 11.73
C GLU A 338 -15.20 -4.83 10.46
N TRP A 339 -13.91 -5.05 10.56
CA TRP A 339 -13.10 -5.74 9.56
C TRP A 339 -12.08 -6.68 10.26
N PRO A 340 -11.91 -7.98 9.83
CA PRO A 340 -12.76 -8.70 8.85
C PRO A 340 -14.22 -8.84 9.34
N LEU A 341 -15.17 -9.02 8.39
CA LEU A 341 -16.58 -9.13 8.73
C LEU A 341 -16.86 -10.43 9.50
N ALA A 342 -17.48 -10.35 10.67
CA ALA A 342 -17.82 -11.54 11.47
C ALA A 342 -18.80 -12.49 10.75
N ARG A 343 -19.63 -11.98 9.83
CA ARG A 343 -20.55 -12.78 9.04
C ARG A 343 -19.91 -13.52 7.84
N THR A 344 -18.62 -13.31 7.57
CA THR A 344 -17.91 -14.00 6.49
C THR A 344 -17.84 -15.49 6.77
N HIS A 345 -18.35 -16.30 5.84
CA HIS A 345 -18.28 -17.76 5.88
C HIS A 345 -17.06 -18.25 5.10
N TYR A 346 -16.01 -18.66 5.79
CA TYR A 346 -14.80 -19.20 5.17
C TYR A 346 -15.08 -20.57 4.55
N THR A 347 -15.21 -20.60 3.23
CA THR A 347 -15.47 -21.81 2.44
C THR A 347 -14.19 -22.30 1.81
N LYS A 348 -13.89 -23.59 2.01
CA LYS A 348 -12.73 -24.24 1.38
C LYS A 348 -13.10 -24.72 -0.02
N PHE A 349 -12.26 -24.34 -0.97
CA PHE A 349 -12.23 -24.93 -2.30
C PHE A 349 -10.94 -25.74 -2.45
N TYR A 350 -11.06 -26.96 -2.93
CA TYR A 350 -9.92 -27.86 -3.13
C TYR A 350 -9.56 -27.88 -4.60
N LEU A 351 -8.25 -28.01 -4.87
CA LEU A 351 -7.69 -28.14 -6.19
C LEU A 351 -7.81 -29.61 -6.63
N HIS A 352 -8.37 -29.84 -7.81
CA HIS A 352 -8.53 -31.15 -8.40
C HIS A 352 -8.08 -31.17 -9.85
N GLY A 353 -7.73 -32.37 -10.37
CA GLY A 353 -7.41 -32.55 -11.78
C GLY A 353 -7.56 -34.00 -12.21
N ASP A 354 -8.48 -34.26 -13.12
CA ASP A 354 -8.59 -35.56 -13.81
C ASP A 354 -7.48 -35.73 -14.86
N THR A 355 -7.02 -34.61 -15.40
CA THR A 355 -5.88 -34.44 -16.30
C THR A 355 -5.07 -33.24 -15.86
N PRO A 356 -3.80 -33.09 -16.31
CA PRO A 356 -2.96 -31.96 -15.88
C PRO A 356 -3.66 -30.60 -15.99
N ALA A 357 -3.52 -29.79 -14.94
CA ALA A 357 -4.13 -28.46 -14.82
C ALA A 357 -3.37 -27.37 -15.59
N ASN A 358 -2.36 -27.72 -16.38
CA ASN A 358 -1.54 -26.78 -17.14
C ASN A 358 -2.38 -26.02 -18.14
N SER A 359 -2.29 -24.71 -18.06
CA SER A 359 -3.06 -23.69 -18.80
C SER A 359 -4.59 -23.73 -18.59
N LYS A 360 -5.26 -22.70 -19.06
CA LYS A 360 -6.74 -22.61 -19.05
C LYS A 360 -7.46 -23.71 -19.86
N ASN A 361 -6.71 -24.48 -20.66
CA ASN A 361 -7.25 -25.61 -21.44
C ASN A 361 -7.01 -26.96 -20.74
N GLY A 362 -6.38 -26.96 -19.56
CA GLY A 362 -6.14 -28.16 -18.75
C GLY A 362 -7.42 -28.67 -18.06
N GLY A 363 -7.24 -29.72 -17.28
CA GLY A 363 -8.34 -30.38 -16.56
C GLY A 363 -8.48 -29.99 -15.09
N GLY A 364 -7.86 -28.90 -14.67
CA GLY A 364 -7.94 -28.42 -13.28
C GLY A 364 -9.31 -27.86 -12.93
N TYR A 365 -9.86 -28.29 -11.78
CA TYR A 365 -11.13 -27.73 -11.29
C TYR A 365 -11.12 -27.50 -9.78
N LEU A 366 -12.01 -26.62 -9.33
CA LEU A 366 -12.24 -26.29 -7.93
C LEU A 366 -13.51 -26.92 -7.42
N SER A 367 -13.45 -27.56 -6.25
CA SER A 367 -14.61 -28.17 -5.59
C SER A 367 -14.56 -27.96 -4.08
N THR A 368 -15.71 -27.94 -3.44
CA THR A 368 -15.82 -27.95 -1.97
C THR A 368 -15.66 -29.35 -1.37
N VAL A 369 -15.59 -30.39 -2.21
CA VAL A 369 -15.34 -31.78 -1.79
C VAL A 369 -13.84 -32.03 -1.72
N PRO A 370 -13.30 -32.55 -0.61
CA PRO A 370 -11.88 -32.88 -0.53
C PRO A 370 -11.47 -33.95 -1.56
N PRO A 371 -10.24 -33.86 -2.11
CA PRO A 371 -9.72 -34.92 -2.99
C PRO A 371 -9.45 -36.23 -2.22
N ASP A 372 -9.66 -37.36 -2.90
CA ASP A 372 -9.36 -38.69 -2.33
C ASP A 372 -7.94 -39.15 -2.67
N ASP A 373 -7.52 -39.07 -3.94
CA ASP A 373 -6.22 -39.55 -4.43
C ASP A 373 -5.84 -38.82 -5.75
N ASP A 374 -5.87 -37.49 -5.73
CA ASP A 374 -5.51 -36.71 -6.91
C ASP A 374 -3.99 -36.75 -7.11
N LYS A 375 -3.57 -36.85 -8.37
CA LYS A 375 -2.16 -36.80 -8.72
C LYS A 375 -1.67 -35.37 -8.66
N PRO A 376 -0.36 -35.15 -8.35
CA PRO A 376 0.18 -33.81 -8.40
C PRO A 376 0.22 -33.28 -9.84
N ASP A 377 -0.09 -32.02 -10.00
CA ASP A 377 0.18 -31.30 -11.23
C ASP A 377 1.65 -30.83 -11.24
N GLU A 378 2.25 -30.80 -12.40
CA GLU A 378 3.67 -30.47 -12.58
C GLU A 378 3.83 -29.38 -13.64
N TYR A 379 4.75 -28.45 -13.41
CA TYR A 379 5.15 -27.44 -14.39
C TYR A 379 6.65 -27.15 -14.28
N ILE A 380 7.22 -26.57 -15.31
CA ILE A 380 8.61 -26.13 -15.34
C ILE A 380 8.62 -24.60 -15.23
N TYR A 381 9.22 -24.11 -14.14
CA TYR A 381 9.51 -22.68 -14.00
C TYR A 381 10.85 -22.37 -14.70
N ASP A 382 10.82 -21.41 -15.62
CA ASP A 382 11.99 -20.90 -16.32
C ASP A 382 12.25 -19.44 -15.89
N PRO A 383 13.33 -19.16 -15.13
CA PRO A 383 13.66 -17.81 -14.69
C PRO A 383 14.05 -16.86 -15.85
N GLU A 384 14.38 -17.38 -17.04
CA GLU A 384 14.64 -16.57 -18.24
C GLU A 384 13.33 -16.18 -18.98
N ASN A 385 12.22 -16.85 -18.63
CA ASN A 385 10.88 -16.56 -19.17
C ASN A 385 9.83 -16.59 -18.09
N PRO A 386 9.92 -15.73 -17.06
CA PRO A 386 9.01 -15.73 -15.93
C PRO A 386 7.58 -15.39 -16.37
N VAL A 387 6.60 -15.83 -15.57
CA VAL A 387 5.21 -15.45 -15.77
C VAL A 387 5.07 -13.94 -15.55
N PRO A 388 4.58 -13.16 -16.53
CA PRO A 388 4.48 -11.72 -16.42
C PRO A 388 3.39 -11.29 -15.44
N THR A 389 3.62 -10.22 -14.70
CA THR A 389 2.60 -9.53 -13.93
C THR A 389 1.72 -8.70 -14.86
N LYS A 390 0.40 -8.92 -14.77
CA LYS A 390 -0.61 -8.12 -15.47
C LYS A 390 -1.62 -7.57 -14.46
N GLY A 391 -1.64 -6.26 -14.28
CA GLY A 391 -2.52 -5.62 -13.31
C GLY A 391 -2.24 -6.07 -11.86
N GLY A 392 -3.25 -5.96 -11.01
CA GLY A 392 -3.16 -6.35 -9.61
C GLY A 392 -2.73 -5.22 -8.68
N ASN A 393 -2.34 -5.60 -7.48
CA ASN A 393 -1.86 -4.70 -6.43
C ASN A 393 -0.41 -4.31 -6.71
N THR A 394 -0.20 -3.37 -7.61
CA THR A 394 1.13 -2.87 -7.99
C THR A 394 1.15 -1.35 -7.98
N LEU A 395 2.30 -0.79 -7.69
CA LEU A 395 2.51 0.66 -7.73
C LEU A 395 2.79 1.16 -9.15
N ILE A 396 3.43 0.34 -9.95
CA ILE A 396 3.89 0.66 -11.31
C ILE A 396 2.87 0.14 -12.33
N ILE A 397 2.60 0.93 -13.37
CA ILE A 397 1.68 0.59 -14.45
C ILE A 397 2.20 -0.65 -15.24
N PRO A 398 1.33 -1.59 -15.58
CA PRO A 398 -0.13 -1.59 -15.38
C PRO A 398 -0.54 -2.08 -14.00
N PHE A 399 -1.42 -1.33 -13.34
CA PHE A 399 -2.03 -1.68 -12.06
C PHE A 399 -3.54 -1.94 -12.22
N GLY A 400 -4.18 -2.49 -11.18
CA GLY A 400 -5.63 -2.68 -11.14
C GLY A 400 -6.12 -3.87 -11.92
N VAL A 401 -7.32 -3.76 -12.47
CA VAL A 401 -7.95 -4.84 -13.23
C VAL A 401 -7.26 -5.04 -14.58
N ALA A 402 -6.95 -6.29 -14.91
CA ALA A 402 -6.41 -6.67 -16.21
C ALA A 402 -6.85 -8.09 -16.60
N ASN A 403 -7.01 -8.33 -17.89
CA ASN A 403 -7.38 -9.64 -18.41
C ASN A 403 -6.21 -10.64 -18.28
N GLN A 404 -6.40 -11.70 -17.51
CA GLN A 404 -5.42 -12.74 -17.25
C GLN A 404 -5.41 -13.87 -18.29
N SER A 405 -6.35 -13.90 -19.23
CA SER A 405 -6.59 -15.04 -20.13
C SER A 405 -5.37 -15.43 -21.00
N GLU A 406 -4.48 -14.47 -21.29
CA GLU A 406 -3.22 -14.71 -22.01
C GLU A 406 -2.19 -15.39 -21.10
N THR A 407 -2.07 -14.95 -19.84
CA THR A 407 -1.21 -15.57 -18.82
C THR A 407 -1.67 -16.99 -18.52
N GLU A 408 -2.97 -17.20 -18.38
CA GLU A 408 -3.57 -18.51 -18.15
C GLU A 408 -3.43 -19.49 -19.33
N ALA A 409 -3.05 -19.01 -20.50
CA ALA A 409 -2.78 -19.86 -21.67
C ALA A 409 -1.38 -20.51 -21.66
N ARG A 410 -0.51 -20.12 -20.74
CA ARG A 410 0.85 -20.66 -20.61
C ARG A 410 0.82 -22.07 -20.01
N ASP A 411 1.73 -22.93 -20.46
CA ASP A 411 1.86 -24.30 -19.95
C ASP A 411 2.51 -24.37 -18.55
N ASP A 412 3.16 -23.31 -18.11
CA ASP A 412 3.76 -23.16 -16.77
C ASP A 412 2.81 -22.47 -15.78
N VAL A 413 1.55 -22.29 -16.12
CA VAL A 413 0.49 -21.76 -15.25
C VAL A 413 -0.55 -22.84 -15.04
N LEU A 414 -0.75 -23.25 -13.78
CA LEU A 414 -1.81 -24.19 -13.41
C LEU A 414 -3.12 -23.42 -13.20
N VAL A 415 -4.19 -23.88 -13.84
CA VAL A 415 -5.50 -23.22 -13.80
C VAL A 415 -6.56 -24.18 -13.26
N TYR A 416 -7.24 -23.74 -12.21
CA TYR A 416 -8.32 -24.50 -11.57
C TYR A 416 -9.59 -23.65 -11.57
N SER A 417 -10.67 -24.13 -12.16
CA SER A 417 -11.91 -23.38 -12.31
C SER A 417 -13.09 -24.07 -11.64
N THR A 418 -14.00 -23.30 -11.07
CA THR A 418 -15.31 -23.81 -10.70
C THR A 418 -16.17 -24.03 -11.96
N PRO A 419 -17.22 -24.86 -11.91
CA PRO A 419 -18.32 -24.69 -12.85
C PRO A 419 -18.88 -23.26 -12.79
N PRO A 420 -19.57 -22.78 -13.84
CA PRO A 420 -20.25 -21.51 -13.78
C PRO A 420 -21.10 -21.39 -12.50
N LEU A 421 -20.98 -20.27 -11.80
CA LEU A 421 -21.68 -20.03 -10.56
C LEU A 421 -23.20 -19.93 -10.86
N GLU A 422 -24.01 -20.61 -10.08
CA GLU A 422 -25.48 -20.61 -10.23
C GLU A 422 -26.16 -19.39 -9.60
N LYS A 423 -25.41 -18.66 -8.76
CA LYS A 423 -25.88 -17.50 -8.00
C LYS A 423 -24.77 -16.47 -7.92
N ASP A 424 -25.16 -15.21 -7.77
CA ASP A 424 -24.24 -14.15 -7.39
C ASP A 424 -23.51 -14.53 -6.11
N THR A 425 -22.21 -14.38 -6.14
CA THR A 425 -21.34 -14.80 -5.03
C THR A 425 -20.44 -13.64 -4.64
N GLU A 426 -20.58 -13.19 -3.41
CA GLU A 426 -19.73 -12.16 -2.82
C GLU A 426 -18.51 -12.81 -2.15
N ILE A 427 -17.33 -12.25 -2.40
CA ILE A 427 -16.07 -12.60 -1.74
C ILE A 427 -15.60 -11.34 -1.01
N THR A 428 -15.72 -11.34 0.33
CA THR A 428 -15.32 -10.22 1.18
C THR A 428 -14.63 -10.76 2.43
N GLY A 429 -13.36 -10.42 2.60
CA GLY A 429 -12.51 -10.86 3.70
C GLY A 429 -11.17 -11.42 3.24
N PRO A 430 -10.31 -11.83 4.18
CA PRO A 430 -9.00 -12.41 3.87
C PRO A 430 -9.11 -13.70 3.06
N ILE A 431 -8.33 -13.78 1.98
CA ILE A 431 -8.23 -14.95 1.11
C ILE A 431 -6.95 -15.70 1.46
N LYS A 432 -7.03 -17.04 1.63
CA LYS A 432 -5.88 -17.87 1.97
C LYS A 432 -5.76 -19.05 1.03
N MET A 433 -4.56 -19.25 0.48
CA MET A 433 -4.17 -20.43 -0.28
C MET A 433 -3.31 -21.35 0.60
N HIS A 434 -3.69 -22.61 0.73
CA HIS A 434 -2.88 -23.65 1.34
C HIS A 434 -2.40 -24.60 0.25
N LEU A 435 -1.12 -24.53 -0.09
CA LEU A 435 -0.53 -25.30 -1.18
C LEU A 435 0.41 -26.37 -0.64
N PHE A 436 0.21 -27.63 -1.03
CA PHE A 436 1.18 -28.71 -0.87
C PHE A 436 2.04 -28.71 -2.13
N ALA A 437 3.29 -28.31 -2.01
CA ALA A 437 4.18 -28.11 -3.13
C ALA A 437 5.54 -28.76 -2.91
N ALA A 438 6.19 -29.14 -4.00
CA ALA A 438 7.57 -29.60 -4.04
C ALA A 438 8.28 -28.95 -5.22
N THR A 439 9.60 -28.80 -5.11
CA THR A 439 10.43 -28.24 -6.17
C THR A 439 11.75 -28.99 -6.26
N SER A 440 12.33 -29.07 -7.44
CA SER A 440 13.69 -29.57 -7.65
C SER A 440 14.76 -28.50 -7.41
N ALA A 441 14.36 -27.22 -7.29
CA ALA A 441 15.26 -26.11 -6.98
C ALA A 441 15.56 -26.04 -5.47
N ILE A 442 16.67 -25.39 -5.10
CA ILE A 442 17.02 -25.12 -3.70
C ILE A 442 15.99 -24.20 -3.04
N ASP A 443 15.49 -23.22 -3.80
CA ASP A 443 14.45 -22.28 -3.40
C ASP A 443 13.66 -21.82 -4.64
N THR A 444 12.42 -21.40 -4.46
CA THR A 444 11.55 -20.86 -5.52
C THR A 444 10.41 -20.07 -4.92
N ASP A 445 9.70 -19.33 -5.75
CA ASP A 445 8.48 -18.60 -5.36
C ASP A 445 7.25 -19.34 -5.90
N PHE A 446 6.21 -19.42 -5.07
CA PHE A 446 4.88 -19.88 -5.48
C PHE A 446 3.93 -18.71 -5.45
N THR A 447 3.23 -18.49 -6.56
CA THR A 447 2.22 -17.44 -6.69
C THR A 447 0.84 -18.04 -6.85
N ALA A 448 -0.17 -17.36 -6.35
CA ALA A 448 -1.56 -17.71 -6.58
C ALA A 448 -2.35 -16.44 -6.92
N LYS A 449 -3.26 -16.57 -7.89
CA LYS A 449 -4.12 -15.46 -8.31
C LYS A 449 -5.57 -15.94 -8.32
N LEU A 450 -6.45 -15.18 -7.69
CA LEU A 450 -7.89 -15.36 -7.78
C LEU A 450 -8.42 -14.51 -8.93
N VAL A 451 -9.21 -15.14 -9.81
CA VAL A 451 -9.82 -14.47 -10.97
C VAL A 451 -11.30 -14.76 -11.04
N ASP A 452 -12.05 -13.81 -11.58
CA ASP A 452 -13.44 -13.98 -12.02
C ASP A 452 -13.46 -14.12 -13.53
N VAL A 453 -13.95 -15.27 -14.01
CA VAL A 453 -14.02 -15.57 -15.44
C VAL A 453 -15.41 -15.22 -15.96
N HIS A 454 -15.50 -14.19 -16.77
CA HIS A 454 -16.73 -13.71 -17.37
C HIS A 454 -17.20 -14.64 -18.51
N PRO A 455 -18.52 -14.61 -18.86
CA PRO A 455 -19.07 -15.45 -19.90
C PRO A 455 -18.46 -15.29 -21.29
N ASP A 456 -17.85 -14.14 -21.58
CA ASP A 456 -17.13 -13.83 -22.81
C ASP A 456 -15.66 -14.31 -22.83
N GLY A 457 -15.19 -14.88 -21.69
CA GLY A 457 -13.83 -15.37 -21.52
C GLY A 457 -12.84 -14.32 -21.01
N TYR A 458 -13.31 -13.14 -20.62
CA TYR A 458 -12.48 -12.18 -19.89
C TYR A 458 -12.17 -12.74 -18.49
N SER A 459 -10.90 -12.85 -18.13
CA SER A 459 -10.44 -13.35 -16.83
C SER A 459 -9.98 -12.18 -15.97
N GLN A 460 -10.88 -11.66 -15.14
CA GLN A 460 -10.62 -10.52 -14.25
C GLN A 460 -9.79 -10.94 -13.04
N ASN A 461 -8.61 -10.34 -12.84
CA ASN A 461 -7.89 -10.52 -11.58
C ASN A 461 -8.62 -9.82 -10.42
N LEU A 462 -8.80 -10.53 -9.33
CA LEU A 462 -9.39 -10.02 -8.09
C LEU A 462 -8.31 -9.76 -7.02
N GLN A 463 -7.46 -10.76 -6.78
CA GLN A 463 -6.39 -10.69 -5.79
C GLN A 463 -5.29 -11.68 -6.12
N ASP A 464 -4.07 -11.41 -5.67
CA ASP A 464 -2.95 -12.32 -5.78
C ASP A 464 -2.11 -12.35 -4.51
N GLY A 465 -1.18 -13.33 -4.47
CA GLY A 465 -0.22 -13.47 -3.40
C GLY A 465 0.96 -14.31 -3.84
N ILE A 466 2.07 -14.16 -3.12
CA ILE A 466 3.33 -14.86 -3.40
C ILE A 466 3.96 -15.34 -2.09
N VAL A 467 4.54 -16.53 -2.11
CA VAL A 467 5.33 -17.08 -1.00
C VAL A 467 6.64 -17.63 -1.54
N ARG A 468 7.75 -17.18 -0.99
CA ARG A 468 9.07 -17.80 -1.20
C ARG A 468 9.19 -19.05 -0.35
N ALA A 469 9.57 -20.18 -0.95
CA ALA A 469 9.53 -21.50 -0.33
C ALA A 469 10.31 -21.58 1.00
N ARG A 470 11.44 -20.88 1.12
CA ARG A 470 12.20 -20.83 2.39
C ARG A 470 11.45 -20.14 3.52
N PHE A 471 10.49 -19.27 3.21
CA PHE A 471 9.65 -18.54 4.18
C PHE A 471 8.28 -19.18 4.40
N ARG A 472 8.03 -20.40 3.89
CA ARG A 472 6.74 -21.11 3.99
C ARG A 472 6.20 -21.30 5.40
N THR A 473 7.04 -21.22 6.42
CA THR A 473 6.66 -21.37 7.82
C THR A 473 6.64 -20.02 8.55
N SER A 474 7.59 -19.14 8.25
CA SER A 474 7.75 -17.83 8.85
C SER A 474 8.76 -17.01 8.06
N VAL A 475 8.58 -15.70 8.05
CA VAL A 475 9.55 -14.71 7.56
C VAL A 475 10.41 -14.12 8.69
N ALA A 476 10.25 -14.62 9.93
CA ALA A 476 10.97 -14.23 11.14
C ALA A 476 11.82 -15.38 11.68
#